data_4ce9550fb95034a5e201cf52cc8acda9
#
_entry.id   4ce9550fb95034a5e201cf52cc8acda9
#
_cell.length_a   1.000
_cell.length_b   1.000
_cell.length_c   1.000
_cell.angle_alpha   90.00
_cell.angle_beta   90.00
_cell.angle_gamma   90.00
#
_symmetry.space_group_name_H-M   'P 1'
#
loop_
_entity.id
_entity.type
_entity.pdbx_description
1 polymer ?
#
loop_
_entity_poly.entity_id
_entity_poly.type
_entity_poly.pdbx_seq_one_letter_code
_entity_poly.pdbx_strand_id
1 'polypeptide(L)'
;MKKNPPKVYLASPFGFSESGRLFYYEKLVPLVVEVGFEVLDPWVLTTDKILKPAIALPYGQKKKDKWQKINKIIGQNNAKAIKNCNLILAVVDGTDVDSGTASEIGYGAALGKAVIGYRSDFRLSSDNEGSTVNLQVEYFIKLNGGIITTNLNELKNILKHHFKKYK
;
A
#
# COMPACT_ATOMS: atom_id res chain seq x y z
N MET A 1 16.70 6.07 25.24
CA MET A 1 16.42 6.63 23.90
C MET A 1 15.08 6.10 23.44
N LYS A 2 14.11 6.96 23.08
CA LYS A 2 12.83 6.48 22.51
C LYS A 2 13.12 5.81 21.15
N LYS A 3 12.83 4.52 21.01
CA LYS A 3 12.88 3.83 19.69
C LYS A 3 11.94 4.53 18.72
N ASN A 4 12.38 4.74 17.49
CA ASN A 4 11.49 5.23 16.43
C ASN A 4 10.31 4.26 16.24
N PRO A 5 9.09 4.76 15.98
CA PRO A 5 7.94 3.89 15.75
C PRO A 5 8.20 2.97 14.56
N PRO A 6 7.69 1.73 14.58
CA PRO A 6 7.75 0.85 13.43
C PRO A 6 6.92 1.42 12.27
N LYS A 7 7.29 1.10 11.03
CA LYS A 7 6.78 1.71 9.81
C LYS A 7 5.91 0.75 9.04
N VAL A 8 4.74 1.22 8.60
CA VAL A 8 3.86 0.52 7.66
C VAL A 8 3.89 1.22 6.32
N TYR A 9 4.21 0.48 5.25
CA TYR A 9 3.97 0.94 3.89
C TYR A 9 2.52 0.62 3.51
N LEU A 10 1.77 1.62 3.04
CA LEU A 10 0.34 1.49 2.78
C LEU A 10 0.07 1.42 1.26
N ALA A 11 0.16 0.22 0.70
CA ALA A 11 -0.09 -0.05 -0.71
C ALA A 11 -1.60 0.05 -1.00
N SER A 12 -2.03 0.98 -1.87
CA SER A 12 -3.46 1.18 -2.08
C SER A 12 -3.78 1.95 -3.36
N PRO A 13 -4.81 1.55 -4.14
CA PRO A 13 -5.35 2.32 -5.26
C PRO A 13 -6.28 3.47 -4.82
N PHE A 14 -6.59 3.60 -3.54
CA PHE A 14 -7.60 4.55 -3.06
C PHE A 14 -7.26 6.02 -3.33
N GLY A 15 -5.99 6.36 -3.57
CA GLY A 15 -5.61 7.70 -3.97
C GLY A 15 -6.10 8.13 -5.36
N PHE A 16 -6.54 7.19 -6.21
CA PHE A 16 -7.00 7.52 -7.56
C PHE A 16 -8.43 8.09 -7.62
N SER A 17 -9.27 7.84 -6.61
CA SER A 17 -10.65 8.31 -6.58
C SER A 17 -10.93 9.22 -5.38
N GLU A 18 -11.93 10.09 -5.51
CA GLU A 18 -12.34 10.98 -4.41
C GLU A 18 -12.87 10.19 -3.23
N SER A 19 -13.77 9.23 -3.47
CA SER A 19 -14.33 8.35 -2.43
C SER A 19 -13.25 7.48 -1.78
N GLY A 20 -12.32 6.97 -2.58
CA GLY A 20 -11.18 6.21 -2.05
C GLY A 20 -10.29 7.06 -1.14
N ARG A 21 -9.93 8.29 -1.56
CA ARG A 21 -9.15 9.21 -0.72
C ARG A 21 -9.84 9.54 0.59
N LEU A 22 -11.16 9.73 0.57
CA LEU A 22 -11.93 9.99 1.79
C LEU A 22 -11.78 8.84 2.79
N PHE A 23 -12.04 7.60 2.36
CA PHE A 23 -11.88 6.42 3.20
C PHE A 23 -10.42 6.23 3.66
N TYR A 24 -9.47 6.41 2.75
CA TYR A 24 -8.04 6.25 3.02
C TYR A 24 -7.56 7.18 4.13
N TYR A 25 -7.83 8.50 4.01
CA TYR A 25 -7.33 9.49 4.95
C TYR A 25 -8.20 9.64 6.21
N GLU A 26 -9.48 9.31 6.17
CA GLU A 26 -10.35 9.45 7.34
C GLU A 26 -10.52 8.17 8.16
N LYS A 27 -10.23 7.00 7.57
CA LYS A 27 -10.41 5.71 8.25
C LYS A 27 -9.12 4.90 8.31
N LEU A 28 -8.49 4.63 7.16
CA LEU A 28 -7.41 3.66 7.10
C LEU A 28 -6.10 4.19 7.70
N VAL A 29 -5.66 5.37 7.29
CA VAL A 29 -4.44 6.02 7.83
C VAL A 29 -4.58 6.28 9.34
N PRO A 30 -5.69 6.88 9.85
CA PRO A 30 -5.87 7.07 11.29
C PRO A 30 -5.84 5.79 12.10
N LEU A 31 -6.42 4.69 11.58
CA LEU A 31 -6.40 3.39 12.24
C LEU A 31 -4.96 2.87 12.42
N VAL A 32 -4.12 2.99 11.40
CA VAL A 32 -2.71 2.57 11.46
C VAL A 32 -1.91 3.41 12.45
N VAL A 33 -2.13 4.74 12.44
CA VAL A 33 -1.48 5.68 13.37
C VAL A 33 -1.93 5.44 14.81
N GLU A 34 -3.22 5.18 15.05
CA GLU A 34 -3.78 4.87 16.39
C GLU A 34 -3.14 3.61 16.99
N VAL A 35 -2.79 2.62 16.17
CA VAL A 35 -2.08 1.41 16.64
C VAL A 35 -0.64 1.74 17.05
N GLY A 36 -0.05 2.80 16.53
CA GLY A 36 1.28 3.31 16.88
C GLY A 36 2.32 3.22 15.77
N PHE A 37 1.93 2.86 14.56
CA PHE A 37 2.83 2.83 13.41
C PHE A 37 3.01 4.22 12.78
N GLU A 38 4.19 4.46 12.22
CA GLU A 38 4.43 5.51 11.24
C GLU A 38 3.99 5.01 9.85
N VAL A 39 3.19 5.81 9.13
CA VAL A 39 2.71 5.46 7.79
C VAL A 39 3.69 5.96 6.74
N LEU A 40 4.16 5.07 5.88
CA LEU A 40 4.84 5.40 4.63
C LEU A 40 3.81 5.37 3.50
N ASP A 41 3.28 6.55 3.21
CA ASP A 41 2.18 6.74 2.26
C ASP A 41 2.73 7.07 0.86
N PRO A 42 2.59 6.18 -0.16
CA PRO A 42 3.09 6.39 -1.51
C PRO A 42 2.55 7.66 -2.18
N TRP A 43 1.36 8.12 -1.79
CA TRP A 43 0.71 9.30 -2.36
C TRP A 43 1.39 10.61 -1.98
N VAL A 44 2.20 10.63 -0.90
CA VAL A 44 2.90 11.82 -0.42
C VAL A 44 4.44 11.68 -0.41
N LEU A 45 4.98 10.49 -0.71
CA LEU A 45 6.44 10.26 -0.77
C LEU A 45 7.14 11.11 -1.84
N THR A 46 6.42 11.48 -2.90
CA THR A 46 6.92 12.39 -3.93
C THR A 46 6.23 13.74 -3.77
N THR A 47 7.01 14.75 -3.44
CA THR A 47 6.49 16.06 -3.05
C THR A 47 5.91 16.84 -4.24
N ASP A 48 4.96 17.71 -3.94
CA ASP A 48 4.38 18.67 -4.88
C ASP A 48 5.43 19.49 -5.67
N LYS A 49 6.57 19.81 -5.05
CA LYS A 49 7.69 20.51 -5.72
C LYS A 49 8.18 19.74 -6.95
N ILE A 50 8.11 18.42 -6.93
CA ILE A 50 8.51 17.57 -8.07
C ILE A 50 7.35 17.41 -9.06
N LEU A 51 6.10 17.28 -8.57
CA LEU A 51 4.92 16.97 -9.38
C LEU A 51 4.35 18.19 -10.12
N LYS A 52 4.18 19.33 -9.42
CA LYS A 52 3.54 20.54 -9.97
C LYS A 52 4.14 21.03 -11.29
N PRO A 53 5.47 21.04 -11.49
CA PRO A 53 6.06 21.45 -12.77
C PRO A 53 5.68 20.58 -13.98
N ALA A 54 5.31 19.30 -13.77
CA ALA A 54 4.82 18.43 -14.83
C ALA A 54 3.31 18.59 -15.04
N ILE A 55 2.56 18.73 -13.93
CA ILE A 55 1.12 18.94 -13.97
C ILE A 55 0.77 20.21 -14.77
N ALA A 56 1.51 21.30 -14.56
CA ALA A 56 1.30 22.59 -15.20
C ALA A 56 1.63 22.63 -16.71
N LEU A 57 2.37 21.64 -17.24
CA LEU A 57 2.68 21.62 -18.67
C LEU A 57 1.43 21.27 -19.51
N PRO A 58 1.25 21.93 -20.67
CA PRO A 58 0.22 21.51 -21.63
C PRO A 58 0.50 20.09 -22.13
N TYR A 59 -0.55 19.40 -22.57
CA TYR A 59 -0.40 18.06 -23.16
C TYR A 59 0.54 18.11 -24.38
N GLY A 60 1.47 17.17 -24.46
CA GLY A 60 2.45 17.07 -25.54
C GLY A 60 3.72 16.34 -25.13
N GLN A 61 4.69 16.25 -26.05
CA GLN A 61 5.93 15.48 -25.85
C GLN A 61 6.71 15.95 -24.62
N LYS A 62 6.86 17.26 -24.41
CA LYS A 62 7.57 17.82 -23.26
C LYS A 62 6.97 17.38 -21.91
N LYS A 63 5.64 17.28 -21.83
CA LYS A 63 4.95 16.77 -20.63
C LYS A 63 5.21 15.26 -20.43
N LYS A 64 5.17 14.49 -21.51
CA LYS A 64 5.47 13.03 -21.47
C LYS A 64 6.90 12.79 -20.98
N ASP A 65 7.89 13.47 -21.54
CA ASP A 65 9.29 13.34 -21.13
C ASP A 65 9.51 13.72 -19.66
N LYS A 66 8.81 14.74 -19.21
CA LYS A 66 8.85 15.17 -17.81
C LYS A 66 8.27 14.09 -16.90
N TRP A 67 7.11 13.51 -17.25
CA TRP A 67 6.50 12.42 -16.49
C TRP A 67 7.34 11.15 -16.48
N GLN A 68 8.00 10.78 -17.57
CA GLN A 68 8.91 9.63 -17.57
C GLN A 68 10.01 9.75 -16.50
N LYS A 69 10.59 10.94 -16.36
CA LYS A 69 11.60 11.23 -15.33
C LYS A 69 10.99 11.17 -13.92
N ILE A 70 9.81 11.74 -13.74
CA ILE A 70 9.11 11.76 -12.45
C ILE A 70 8.66 10.33 -12.05
N ASN A 71 8.14 9.54 -12.99
CA ASN A 71 7.73 8.16 -12.72
C ASN A 71 8.89 7.31 -12.19
N LYS A 72 10.11 7.53 -12.71
CA LYS A 72 11.31 6.88 -12.17
C LYS A 72 11.56 7.28 -10.70
N ILE A 73 11.39 8.56 -10.36
CA ILE A 73 11.55 9.06 -8.98
C ILE A 73 10.48 8.46 -8.07
N ILE A 74 9.21 8.44 -8.52
CA ILE A 74 8.10 7.82 -7.77
C ILE A 74 8.41 6.35 -7.47
N GLY A 75 8.77 5.57 -8.50
CA GLY A 75 9.11 4.16 -8.34
C GLY A 75 10.28 3.94 -7.39
N GLN A 76 11.32 4.78 -7.45
CA GLN A 76 12.45 4.71 -6.53
C GLN A 76 12.04 5.03 -5.08
N ASN A 77 11.19 6.04 -4.87
CA ASN A 77 10.69 6.41 -3.54
C ASN A 77 9.86 5.27 -2.94
N ASN A 78 8.94 4.68 -3.72
CA ASN A 78 8.11 3.56 -3.27
C ASN A 78 8.98 2.34 -2.94
N ALA A 79 9.91 1.95 -3.81
CA ALA A 79 10.82 0.83 -3.57
C ALA A 79 11.67 1.05 -2.30
N LYS A 80 12.17 2.28 -2.08
CA LYS A 80 12.92 2.65 -0.87
C LYS A 80 12.04 2.57 0.38
N ALA A 81 10.79 3.04 0.31
CA ALA A 81 9.84 2.98 1.41
C ALA A 81 9.51 1.54 1.78
N ILE A 82 9.24 0.66 0.79
CA ILE A 82 9.00 -0.77 1.01
C ILE A 82 10.22 -1.45 1.64
N LYS A 83 11.43 -1.15 1.19
CA LYS A 83 12.65 -1.68 1.85
C LYS A 83 12.74 -1.30 3.31
N ASN A 84 12.35 -0.08 3.65
CA ASN A 84 12.51 0.51 4.98
C ASN A 84 11.31 0.31 5.90
N CYS A 85 10.18 -0.24 5.41
CA CYS A 85 9.05 -0.55 6.27
C CYS A 85 9.27 -1.83 7.09
N ASN A 86 8.50 -1.97 8.14
CA ASN A 86 8.44 -3.17 8.96
C ASN A 86 7.34 -4.12 8.49
N LEU A 87 6.26 -3.55 7.92
CA LEU A 87 5.04 -4.23 7.52
C LEU A 87 4.46 -3.53 6.29
N ILE A 88 3.79 -4.28 5.44
CA ILE A 88 2.96 -3.73 4.36
C ILE A 88 1.49 -3.96 4.72
N LEU A 89 0.69 -2.89 4.66
CA LEU A 89 -0.76 -2.97 4.61
C LEU A 89 -1.18 -2.69 3.17
N ALA A 90 -1.85 -3.65 2.54
CA ALA A 90 -2.26 -3.55 1.15
C ALA A 90 -3.77 -3.60 1.01
N VAL A 91 -4.37 -2.65 0.31
CA VAL A 91 -5.79 -2.70 -0.09
C VAL A 91 -5.92 -3.54 -1.35
N VAL A 92 -6.66 -4.64 -1.24
CA VAL A 92 -6.85 -5.62 -2.32
C VAL A 92 -8.30 -5.68 -2.82
N ASP A 93 -9.00 -4.55 -2.72
CA ASP A 93 -10.36 -4.35 -3.24
C ASP A 93 -10.38 -4.27 -4.78
N GLY A 94 -11.53 -4.55 -5.35
CA GLY A 94 -11.79 -4.47 -6.77
C GLY A 94 -12.07 -5.82 -7.43
N THR A 95 -12.42 -5.80 -8.71
CA THR A 95 -12.60 -7.00 -9.54
C THR A 95 -11.28 -7.70 -9.86
N ASP A 96 -10.19 -6.97 -9.72
CA ASP A 96 -8.83 -7.47 -9.70
C ASP A 96 -8.01 -6.58 -8.78
N VAL A 97 -6.92 -7.10 -8.22
CA VAL A 97 -6.02 -6.28 -7.39
C VAL A 97 -5.29 -5.29 -8.29
N ASP A 98 -5.29 -4.02 -7.90
CA ASP A 98 -4.56 -2.98 -8.64
C ASP A 98 -3.12 -3.40 -8.92
N SER A 99 -2.67 -3.23 -10.16
CA SER A 99 -1.38 -3.72 -10.63
C SER A 99 -0.19 -3.12 -9.87
N GLY A 100 -0.28 -1.85 -9.46
CA GLY A 100 0.72 -1.19 -8.61
C GLY A 100 0.77 -1.85 -7.23
N THR A 101 -0.38 -2.02 -6.60
CA THR A 101 -0.53 -2.68 -5.30
C THR A 101 -0.02 -4.13 -5.35
N ALA A 102 -0.38 -4.90 -6.39
CA ALA A 102 0.10 -6.28 -6.57
C ALA A 102 1.63 -6.34 -6.71
N SER A 103 2.23 -5.40 -7.47
CA SER A 103 3.68 -5.29 -7.62
C SER A 103 4.39 -4.97 -6.30
N GLU A 104 3.80 -4.08 -5.49
CA GLU A 104 4.32 -3.69 -4.16
C GLU A 104 4.22 -4.84 -3.15
N ILE A 105 3.13 -5.61 -3.18
CA ILE A 105 2.96 -6.85 -2.41
C ILE A 105 4.07 -7.85 -2.77
N GLY A 106 4.25 -8.15 -4.06
CA GLY A 106 5.26 -9.10 -4.52
C GLY A 106 6.68 -8.68 -4.15
N TYR A 107 6.99 -7.39 -4.36
CA TYR A 107 8.31 -6.85 -4.01
C TYR A 107 8.57 -6.91 -2.50
N GLY A 108 7.59 -6.54 -1.68
CA GLY A 108 7.71 -6.61 -0.23
C GLY A 108 7.83 -8.03 0.30
N ALA A 109 7.04 -8.97 -0.24
CA ALA A 109 7.10 -10.38 0.11
C ALA A 109 8.49 -10.98 -0.20
N ALA A 110 9.07 -10.65 -1.35
CA ALA A 110 10.44 -11.06 -1.73
C ALA A 110 11.52 -10.49 -0.78
N LEU A 111 11.26 -9.36 -0.15
CA LEU A 111 12.13 -8.76 0.88
C LEU A 111 11.86 -9.30 2.30
N GLY A 112 11.05 -10.34 2.45
CA GLY A 112 10.71 -10.94 3.74
C GLY A 112 9.75 -10.12 4.59
N LYS A 113 9.05 -9.12 4.01
CA LYS A 113 8.06 -8.32 4.75
C LYS A 113 6.78 -9.12 4.95
N ALA A 114 6.19 -9.04 6.15
CA ALA A 114 4.82 -9.46 6.34
C ALA A 114 3.87 -8.51 5.60
N VAL A 115 2.86 -9.07 4.93
CA VAL A 115 1.87 -8.30 4.18
C VAL A 115 0.49 -8.58 4.76
N ILE A 116 -0.24 -7.54 5.15
CA ILE A 116 -1.64 -7.64 5.57
C ILE A 116 -2.50 -7.12 4.43
N GLY A 117 -3.34 -7.99 3.87
CA GLY A 117 -4.33 -7.62 2.87
C GLY A 117 -5.61 -7.12 3.56
N TYR A 118 -6.11 -5.96 3.15
CA TYR A 118 -7.44 -5.48 3.52
C TYR A 118 -8.35 -5.55 2.29
N ARG A 119 -9.44 -6.32 2.40
CA ARG A 119 -10.44 -6.47 1.34
C ARG A 119 -11.83 -6.22 1.89
N SER A 120 -12.42 -5.08 1.56
CA SER A 120 -13.81 -4.76 1.90
C SER A 120 -14.80 -5.11 0.78
N ASP A 121 -14.31 -5.39 -0.42
CA ASP A 121 -15.10 -5.80 -1.56
C ASP A 121 -15.56 -7.27 -1.39
N PHE A 122 -16.86 -7.48 -1.31
CA PHE A 122 -17.45 -8.82 -1.11
C PHE A 122 -17.49 -9.68 -2.38
N ARG A 123 -17.22 -9.10 -3.57
CA ARG A 123 -17.19 -9.87 -4.81
C ARG A 123 -15.99 -10.81 -4.82
N LEU A 124 -16.21 -12.04 -5.26
CA LEU A 124 -15.11 -12.97 -5.50
C LEU A 124 -14.37 -12.56 -6.78
N SER A 125 -13.06 -12.48 -6.71
CA SER A 125 -12.20 -12.09 -7.83
C SER A 125 -10.92 -12.93 -7.86
N SER A 126 -11.09 -14.21 -7.62
CA SER A 126 -10.00 -15.19 -7.61
C SER A 126 -9.97 -16.04 -8.88
N ASP A 127 -8.84 -16.69 -9.13
CA ASP A 127 -8.68 -17.61 -10.26
C ASP A 127 -9.50 -18.91 -10.09
N ASN A 128 -9.85 -19.26 -8.84
CA ASN A 128 -10.63 -20.43 -8.46
C ASN A 128 -11.20 -20.29 -7.03
N GLU A 129 -11.97 -21.25 -6.57
CA GLU A 129 -12.66 -21.23 -5.27
C GLU A 129 -11.71 -21.34 -4.07
N GLY A 130 -10.44 -21.61 -4.29
CA GLY A 130 -9.43 -21.76 -3.23
C GLY A 130 -8.73 -20.47 -2.80
N SER A 131 -9.04 -19.34 -3.45
CA SER A 131 -8.44 -18.03 -3.14
C SER A 131 -9.46 -16.91 -3.08
N THR A 132 -9.12 -15.83 -2.37
CA THR A 132 -10.00 -14.65 -2.20
C THR A 132 -9.76 -13.59 -3.30
N VAL A 133 -8.52 -13.49 -3.74
CA VAL A 133 -8.03 -12.63 -4.82
C VAL A 133 -7.18 -13.46 -5.77
N ASN A 134 -6.57 -12.86 -6.78
CA ASN A 134 -5.63 -13.57 -7.65
C ASN A 134 -4.68 -14.46 -6.83
N LEU A 135 -4.56 -15.73 -7.19
CA LEU A 135 -3.84 -16.75 -6.42
C LEU A 135 -2.38 -16.36 -6.12
N GLN A 136 -1.70 -15.69 -7.05
CA GLN A 136 -0.30 -15.33 -6.86
C GLN A 136 -0.16 -14.15 -5.88
N VAL A 137 -1.09 -13.20 -5.92
CA VAL A 137 -1.14 -12.09 -4.96
C VAL A 137 -1.42 -12.63 -3.55
N GLU A 138 -2.39 -13.52 -3.41
CA GLU A 138 -2.72 -14.15 -2.13
C GLU A 138 -1.55 -14.98 -1.58
N TYR A 139 -0.85 -15.71 -2.45
CA TYR A 139 0.36 -16.45 -2.08
C TYR A 139 1.43 -15.52 -1.47
N PHE A 140 1.70 -14.38 -2.13
CA PHE A 140 2.68 -13.42 -1.61
C PHE A 140 2.24 -12.76 -0.30
N ILE A 141 0.95 -12.51 -0.11
CA ILE A 141 0.43 -12.02 1.17
C ILE A 141 0.72 -13.04 2.28
N LYS A 142 0.47 -14.32 2.03
CA LYS A 142 0.62 -15.39 3.03
C LYS A 142 2.08 -15.83 3.26
N LEU A 143 2.98 -15.60 2.30
CA LEU A 143 4.35 -16.14 2.28
C LEU A 143 5.15 -15.86 3.56
N ASN A 144 5.03 -14.67 4.13
CA ASN A 144 5.76 -14.26 5.35
C ASN A 144 4.82 -14.12 6.56
N GLY A 145 3.79 -14.96 6.65
CA GLY A 145 2.86 -14.99 7.77
C GLY A 145 1.84 -13.85 7.77
N GLY A 146 1.56 -13.27 6.61
CA GLY A 146 0.49 -12.31 6.44
C GLY A 146 -0.88 -12.96 6.27
N ILE A 147 -1.92 -12.14 6.20
CA ILE A 147 -3.33 -12.57 6.14
C ILE A 147 -4.16 -11.54 5.37
N ILE A 148 -5.28 -11.98 4.80
CA ILE A 148 -6.32 -11.09 4.27
C ILE A 148 -7.43 -10.98 5.32
N THR A 149 -7.87 -9.75 5.60
CA THR A 149 -9.01 -9.44 6.48
C THR A 149 -10.04 -8.59 5.75
N THR A 150 -11.31 -8.73 6.14
CA THR A 150 -12.45 -8.11 5.45
C THR A 150 -13.06 -6.94 6.21
N ASN A 151 -12.63 -6.65 7.43
CA ASN A 151 -13.18 -5.56 8.22
C ASN A 151 -12.12 -4.82 9.04
N LEU A 152 -12.41 -3.54 9.34
CA LEU A 152 -11.48 -2.64 10.02
C LEU A 152 -11.18 -3.05 11.48
N ASN A 153 -12.13 -3.66 12.19
CA ASN A 153 -11.92 -4.05 13.58
C ASN A 153 -10.93 -5.22 13.67
N GLU A 154 -11.07 -6.20 12.78
CA GLU A 154 -10.13 -7.30 12.66
C GLU A 154 -8.75 -6.79 12.22
N LEU A 155 -8.70 -5.91 11.18
CA LEU A 155 -7.47 -5.26 10.75
C LEU A 155 -6.74 -4.59 11.91
N LYS A 156 -7.46 -3.82 12.73
CA LYS A 156 -6.89 -3.16 13.91
C LYS A 156 -6.27 -4.17 14.88
N ASN A 157 -6.92 -5.29 15.12
CA ASN A 157 -6.41 -6.33 16.02
C ASN A 157 -5.15 -7.02 15.44
N ILE A 158 -5.14 -7.31 14.15
CA ILE A 158 -3.99 -7.87 13.44
C ILE A 158 -2.80 -6.90 13.52
N LEU A 159 -3.02 -5.62 13.23
CA LEU A 159 -1.97 -4.60 13.32
C LEU A 159 -1.44 -4.45 14.75
N LYS A 160 -2.29 -4.47 15.78
CA LYS A 160 -1.86 -4.48 17.19
C LYS A 160 -0.98 -5.70 17.52
N HIS A 161 -1.32 -6.88 17.00
CA HIS A 161 -0.51 -8.08 17.19
C HIS A 161 0.89 -7.91 16.56
N HIS A 162 0.95 -7.44 15.31
CA HIS A 162 2.23 -7.17 14.63
C HIS A 162 3.03 -6.07 15.33
N PHE A 163 2.38 -5.00 15.79
CA PHE A 163 3.05 -3.90 16.49
C PHE A 163 3.83 -4.37 17.74
N LYS A 164 3.29 -5.33 18.48
CA LYS A 164 3.95 -5.91 19.67
C LYS A 164 5.30 -6.56 19.36
N LYS A 165 5.50 -7.06 18.12
CA LYS A 165 6.76 -7.69 17.69
C LYS A 165 7.90 -6.69 17.50
N TYR A 166 7.60 -5.39 17.44
CA TYR A 166 8.59 -4.33 17.17
C TYR A 166 8.90 -3.47 18.40
N LYS A 167 8.21 -3.71 19.53
CA LYS A 167 8.52 -3.10 20.82
C LYS A 167 9.70 -3.83 21.48
#